data_9732de88c9117936110dcbf7ba32f318
#
_entry.id   9732de88c9117936110dcbf7ba32f318
#
_cell.length_a   1.000
_cell.length_b   1.000
_cell.length_c   1.000
_cell.angle_alpha   90.00
_cell.angle_beta   90.00
_cell.angle_gamma   90.00
#
_symmetry.space_group_name_H-M   'P 1'
#
loop_
_entity.id
_entity.type
_entity.pdbx_description
1 polymer ?
#
loop_
_entity_poly.entity_id
_entity_poly.type
_entity_poly.pdbx_seq_one_letter_code
_entity_poly.pdbx_strand_id
1 'polypeptide(L)'
;MVPGVPVHAIQRGNNRAPCFVDDEDRAFFLHHLGRLARDESCAVHAYCLMTNHVHLLLTPEREESCARLFKRLGLLHTQYTNRRYRRSGTLWEGRFRSCLVQSDYYLLACYRYIELNPVRAGMVAHPGDYLWSSYRSNAEGTMDPRITPHAEYLSLGRDQYRLLFGRHIDPDLEREIRATTNGGYALGAEAFKRRMADFLGRRVSKGSPGRPSRAGSQETMEPKLF
;
A
#
# COMPACT_ATOMS: atom_id res chain seq x y z
N MET A 1 -1.92 5.09 -12.05
CA MET A 1 -0.87 5.45 -11.08
C MET A 1 0.08 6.45 -11.71
N VAL A 2 0.99 7.04 -10.93
CA VAL A 2 2.02 7.93 -11.49
C VAL A 2 3.28 7.10 -11.72
N PRO A 3 3.78 6.96 -12.95
CA PRO A 3 5.01 6.22 -13.23
C PRO A 3 6.19 6.78 -12.46
N GLY A 4 7.04 5.90 -11.91
CA GLY A 4 8.21 6.28 -11.12
C GLY A 4 7.93 6.79 -9.71
N VAL A 5 6.65 6.92 -9.30
CA VAL A 5 6.29 7.33 -7.94
C VAL A 5 5.96 6.10 -7.10
N PRO A 6 6.60 5.91 -5.93
CA PRO A 6 6.31 4.78 -5.05
C PRO A 6 4.85 4.76 -4.59
N VAL A 7 4.33 3.57 -4.41
CA VAL A 7 2.94 3.29 -4.03
C VAL A 7 2.92 2.30 -2.87
N HIS A 8 2.31 2.67 -1.75
CA HIS A 8 1.92 1.71 -0.74
C HIS A 8 0.52 1.20 -1.07
N ALA A 9 0.37 -0.11 -1.24
CA ALA A 9 -0.89 -0.74 -1.61
C ALA A 9 -1.29 -1.84 -0.62
N ILE A 10 -2.60 -1.95 -0.36
CA ILE A 10 -3.20 -2.96 0.52
C ILE A 10 -4.33 -3.66 -0.24
N GLN A 11 -4.35 -4.99 -0.21
CA GLN A 11 -5.50 -5.77 -0.63
C GLN A 11 -5.94 -6.68 0.51
N ARG A 12 -7.25 -6.70 0.80
CA ARG A 12 -7.82 -7.39 1.97
C ARG A 12 -8.77 -8.49 1.55
N GLY A 13 -8.82 -9.57 2.36
CA GLY A 13 -9.81 -10.62 2.22
C GLY A 13 -11.23 -10.10 2.48
N ASN A 14 -12.20 -10.61 1.72
CA ASN A 14 -13.60 -10.25 1.81
C ASN A 14 -14.12 -10.47 3.24
N ASN A 15 -14.88 -9.51 3.77
CA ASN A 15 -15.37 -9.51 5.17
C ASN A 15 -14.23 -9.69 6.20
N ARG A 16 -13.02 -9.28 5.88
CA ARG A 16 -11.81 -9.49 6.70
C ARG A 16 -11.48 -10.96 6.97
N ALA A 17 -12.06 -11.88 6.19
CA ALA A 17 -11.76 -13.30 6.28
C ALA A 17 -10.30 -13.57 5.86
N PRO A 18 -9.71 -14.67 6.34
CA PRO A 18 -8.38 -15.09 5.93
C PRO A 18 -8.27 -15.22 4.41
N CYS A 19 -7.23 -14.64 3.83
CA CYS A 19 -6.85 -14.84 2.44
C CYS A 19 -5.60 -15.74 2.30
N PHE A 20 -4.99 -16.10 3.42
CA PHE A 20 -3.94 -17.11 3.54
C PHE A 20 -4.27 -17.99 4.74
N VAL A 21 -4.48 -19.28 4.50
CA VAL A 21 -4.81 -20.25 5.55
C VAL A 21 -3.52 -20.85 6.11
N ASP A 22 -2.58 -21.20 5.24
CA ASP A 22 -1.31 -21.79 5.62
C ASP A 22 -0.11 -21.20 4.84
N ASP A 23 1.06 -21.76 5.06
CA ASP A 23 2.31 -21.28 4.47
C ASP A 23 2.40 -21.58 2.97
N GLU A 24 1.73 -22.62 2.48
CA GLU A 24 1.70 -22.94 1.06
C GLU A 24 0.94 -21.88 0.26
N ASP A 25 -0.15 -21.33 0.83
CA ASP A 25 -0.88 -20.20 0.22
C ASP A 25 0.02 -18.97 0.06
N ARG A 26 0.81 -18.68 1.09
CA ARG A 26 1.74 -17.54 1.09
C ARG A 26 2.87 -17.77 0.09
N ALA A 27 3.43 -18.98 0.07
CA ALA A 27 4.46 -19.36 -0.89
C ALA A 27 3.95 -19.25 -2.34
N PHE A 28 2.74 -19.73 -2.61
CA PHE A 28 2.09 -19.58 -3.91
C PHE A 28 1.95 -18.09 -4.31
N PHE A 29 1.46 -17.27 -3.40
CA PHE A 29 1.29 -15.84 -3.65
C PHE A 29 2.63 -15.16 -3.97
N LEU A 30 3.67 -15.40 -3.16
CA LEU A 30 5.00 -14.81 -3.36
C LEU A 30 5.68 -15.27 -4.65
N HIS A 31 5.51 -16.56 -5.03
CA HIS A 31 6.02 -17.06 -6.31
C HIS A 31 5.42 -16.26 -7.48
N HIS A 32 4.11 -16.07 -7.48
CA HIS A 32 3.43 -15.32 -8.54
C HIS A 32 3.67 -13.81 -8.46
N LEU A 33 3.81 -13.24 -7.25
CA LEU A 33 4.16 -11.83 -7.08
C LEU A 33 5.46 -11.49 -7.80
N GLY A 34 6.54 -12.26 -7.57
CA GLY A 34 7.84 -11.98 -8.19
C GLY A 34 7.81 -12.06 -9.73
N ARG A 35 7.11 -13.04 -10.28
CA ARG A 35 6.95 -13.17 -11.74
C ARG A 35 6.10 -12.04 -12.32
N LEU A 36 4.91 -11.83 -11.76
CA LEU A 36 3.97 -10.85 -12.29
C LEU A 36 4.43 -9.40 -12.11
N ALA A 37 5.19 -9.11 -11.04
CA ALA A 37 5.77 -7.78 -10.85
C ALA A 37 6.74 -7.43 -11.99
N ARG A 38 7.58 -8.38 -12.43
CA ARG A 38 8.44 -8.19 -13.60
C ARG A 38 7.63 -8.05 -14.88
N ASP A 39 6.65 -8.94 -15.13
CA ASP A 39 5.80 -8.89 -16.33
C ASP A 39 5.07 -7.54 -16.47
N GLU A 40 4.62 -6.96 -15.36
CA GLU A 40 3.85 -5.71 -15.34
C GLU A 40 4.71 -4.48 -15.04
N SER A 41 6.04 -4.61 -15.05
CA SER A 41 6.98 -3.50 -14.80
C SER A 41 6.67 -2.76 -13.49
N CYS A 42 6.62 -3.52 -12.40
CA CYS A 42 6.52 -3.02 -11.03
C CYS A 42 7.75 -3.44 -10.23
N ALA A 43 8.55 -2.50 -9.78
CA ALA A 43 9.59 -2.77 -8.78
C ALA A 43 8.93 -2.99 -7.41
N VAL A 44 9.21 -4.12 -6.76
CA VAL A 44 8.73 -4.43 -5.40
C VAL A 44 9.82 -4.08 -4.41
N HIS A 45 9.53 -3.22 -3.44
CA HIS A 45 10.50 -2.73 -2.46
C HIS A 45 10.33 -3.35 -1.08
N ALA A 46 9.08 -3.55 -0.67
CA ALA A 46 8.74 -4.23 0.57
C ALA A 46 7.39 -4.93 0.45
N TYR A 47 7.19 -5.98 1.24
CA TYR A 47 5.91 -6.67 1.36
C TYR A 47 5.70 -7.24 2.76
N CYS A 48 4.44 -7.48 3.11
CA CYS A 48 4.05 -8.28 4.25
C CYS A 48 2.71 -8.98 3.97
N LEU A 49 2.70 -10.31 4.06
CA LEU A 49 1.51 -11.14 3.89
C LEU A 49 0.91 -11.46 5.26
N MET A 50 -0.08 -10.68 5.67
CA MET A 50 -0.84 -10.93 6.91
C MET A 50 -1.91 -12.02 6.66
N THR A 51 -2.51 -12.55 7.71
CA THR A 51 -3.53 -13.62 7.56
C THR A 51 -4.67 -13.22 6.64
N ASN A 52 -5.15 -11.98 6.71
CA ASN A 52 -6.34 -11.53 5.98
C ASN A 52 -6.11 -10.33 5.05
N HIS A 53 -4.88 -9.92 4.83
CA HIS A 53 -4.53 -8.86 3.89
C HIS A 53 -3.05 -8.91 3.52
N VAL A 54 -2.72 -8.21 2.46
CA VAL A 54 -1.34 -8.04 1.99
C VAL A 54 -0.99 -6.56 1.89
N HIS A 55 0.22 -6.21 2.29
CA HIS A 55 0.85 -4.92 2.05
C HIS A 55 1.96 -5.07 1.02
N LEU A 56 2.00 -4.16 0.06
CA LEU A 56 3.08 -4.06 -0.93
C LEU A 56 3.55 -2.60 -1.03
N LEU A 57 4.85 -2.38 -1.08
CA LEU A 57 5.47 -1.12 -1.48
C LEU A 57 6.08 -1.32 -2.86
N LEU A 58 5.59 -0.58 -3.84
CA LEU A 58 5.87 -0.78 -5.26
C LEU A 58 6.25 0.53 -5.93
N THR A 59 7.08 0.48 -6.99
CA THR A 59 7.17 1.58 -7.95
C THR A 59 6.77 1.08 -9.33
N PRO A 60 5.67 1.60 -9.92
CA PRO A 60 5.25 1.25 -11.27
C PRO A 60 6.06 2.03 -12.31
N GLU A 61 6.45 1.39 -13.41
CA GLU A 61 7.05 2.06 -14.56
C GLU A 61 6.01 2.64 -15.53
N ARG A 62 4.77 2.10 -15.50
CA ARG A 62 3.65 2.54 -16.34
C ARG A 62 2.42 2.79 -15.49
N GLU A 63 1.51 3.61 -15.99
CA GLU A 63 0.31 4.03 -15.26
C GLU A 63 -0.58 2.86 -14.83
N GLU A 64 -0.73 1.86 -15.67
CA GLU A 64 -1.56 0.67 -15.44
C GLU A 64 -0.85 -0.48 -14.70
N SER A 65 0.48 -0.41 -14.51
CA SER A 65 1.30 -1.52 -13.98
C SER A 65 0.75 -2.10 -12.68
N CYS A 66 0.49 -1.26 -11.67
CA CYS A 66 -0.08 -1.75 -10.41
C CYS A 66 -1.46 -2.37 -10.58
N ALA A 67 -2.33 -1.75 -11.38
CA ALA A 67 -3.69 -2.27 -11.59
C ALA A 67 -3.67 -3.64 -12.27
N ARG A 68 -2.81 -3.83 -13.25
CA ARG A 68 -2.62 -5.10 -13.96
C ARG A 68 -2.00 -6.15 -13.04
N LEU A 69 -0.97 -5.79 -12.27
CA LEU A 69 -0.36 -6.67 -11.27
C LEU A 69 -1.41 -7.20 -10.29
N PHE A 70 -2.14 -6.31 -9.62
CA PHE A 70 -3.13 -6.72 -8.62
C PHE A 70 -4.30 -7.51 -9.23
N LYS A 71 -4.75 -7.17 -10.44
CA LYS A 71 -5.78 -7.92 -11.16
C LYS A 71 -5.33 -9.36 -11.43
N ARG A 72 -4.13 -9.54 -12.02
CA ARG A 72 -3.61 -10.87 -12.37
C ARG A 72 -3.31 -11.71 -11.13
N LEU A 73 -2.61 -11.12 -10.15
CA LEU A 73 -2.23 -11.79 -8.90
C LEU A 73 -3.46 -12.17 -8.08
N GLY A 74 -4.42 -11.23 -7.94
CA GLY A 74 -5.67 -11.47 -7.21
C GLY A 74 -6.52 -12.55 -7.85
N LEU A 75 -6.61 -12.59 -9.18
CA LEU A 75 -7.33 -13.65 -9.90
C LEU A 75 -6.70 -15.02 -9.69
N LEU A 76 -5.38 -15.12 -9.88
CA LEU A 76 -4.65 -16.39 -9.71
C LEU A 76 -4.78 -16.92 -8.28
N HIS A 77 -4.59 -16.06 -7.29
CA HIS A 77 -4.70 -16.48 -5.89
C HIS A 77 -6.14 -16.87 -5.51
N THR A 78 -7.15 -16.17 -6.03
CA THR A 78 -8.57 -16.55 -5.83
C THR A 78 -8.86 -17.92 -6.43
N GLN A 79 -8.42 -18.18 -7.67
CA GLN A 79 -8.63 -19.49 -8.33
C GLN A 79 -7.93 -20.62 -7.57
N TYR A 80 -6.68 -20.40 -7.16
CA TYR A 80 -5.92 -21.33 -6.34
C TYR A 80 -6.64 -21.65 -5.03
N THR A 81 -7.01 -20.63 -4.26
CA THR A 81 -7.68 -20.78 -2.96
C THR A 81 -9.05 -21.47 -3.11
N ASN A 82 -9.85 -21.06 -4.10
CA ASN A 82 -11.16 -21.66 -4.35
C ASN A 82 -11.04 -23.16 -4.71
N ARG A 83 -10.05 -23.52 -5.54
CA ARG A 83 -9.79 -24.91 -5.88
C ARG A 83 -9.31 -25.72 -4.68
N ARG A 84 -8.32 -25.20 -3.94
CA ARG A 84 -7.69 -25.88 -2.82
C ARG A 84 -8.67 -26.16 -1.68
N TYR A 85 -9.48 -25.16 -1.34
CA TYR A 85 -10.40 -25.20 -0.19
C TYR A 85 -11.86 -25.49 -0.58
N ARG A 86 -12.12 -25.92 -1.82
CA ARG A 86 -13.45 -26.24 -2.35
C ARG A 86 -14.50 -25.17 -2.09
N ARG A 87 -14.08 -23.89 -2.27
CA ARG A 87 -14.94 -22.72 -2.08
C ARG A 87 -15.28 -22.07 -3.42
N SER A 88 -16.26 -21.17 -3.43
CA SER A 88 -16.65 -20.37 -4.58
C SER A 88 -16.71 -18.88 -4.21
N GLY A 89 -16.83 -18.02 -5.21
CA GLY A 89 -16.97 -16.58 -5.03
C GLY A 89 -15.65 -15.85 -4.87
N THR A 90 -15.75 -14.56 -4.48
CA THR A 90 -14.59 -13.68 -4.33
C THR A 90 -13.79 -14.00 -3.07
N LEU A 91 -12.47 -13.86 -3.17
CA LEU A 91 -11.57 -13.91 -2.03
C LEU A 91 -11.30 -12.51 -1.46
N TRP A 92 -11.29 -11.50 -2.32
CA TRP A 92 -10.88 -10.15 -1.99
C TRP A 92 -12.05 -9.19 -1.79
N GLU A 93 -11.92 -8.23 -0.86
CA GLU A 93 -12.91 -7.17 -0.55
C GLU A 93 -13.05 -6.13 -1.69
N GLY A 94 -12.77 -6.50 -2.92
CA GLY A 94 -12.80 -5.62 -4.08
C GLY A 94 -11.40 -5.22 -4.55
N ARG A 95 -11.27 -4.01 -5.11
CA ARG A 95 -10.00 -3.49 -5.60
C ARG A 95 -9.06 -3.17 -4.44
N PHE A 96 -7.75 -3.26 -4.69
CA PHE A 96 -6.75 -2.80 -3.73
C PHE A 96 -6.90 -1.30 -3.42
N ARG A 97 -6.54 -0.92 -2.21
CA ARG A 97 -6.41 0.49 -1.79
C ARG A 97 -4.95 0.87 -1.86
N SER A 98 -4.66 2.13 -2.17
CA SER A 98 -3.27 2.57 -2.28
C SER A 98 -3.12 4.06 -2.04
N CYS A 99 -1.92 4.48 -1.67
CA CYS A 99 -1.50 5.87 -1.65
C CYS A 99 -0.20 6.05 -2.44
N LEU A 100 -0.04 7.22 -3.06
CA LEU A 100 1.25 7.65 -3.59
C LEU A 100 2.15 8.03 -2.41
N VAL A 101 3.42 7.65 -2.47
CA VAL A 101 4.37 7.89 -1.38
C VAL A 101 5.50 8.76 -1.90
N GLN A 102 5.77 9.88 -1.23
CA GLN A 102 6.95 10.68 -1.50
C GLN A 102 8.20 9.86 -1.19
N SER A 103 9.15 9.83 -2.14
CA SER A 103 10.48 9.29 -1.88
C SER A 103 11.16 10.14 -0.81
N ASP A 104 11.99 9.56 0.03
CA ASP A 104 12.68 10.10 1.20
C ASP A 104 12.18 9.48 2.52
N TYR A 105 12.04 10.30 3.56
CA TYR A 105 11.55 9.92 4.89
C TYR A 105 10.22 9.11 4.86
N TYR A 106 9.24 9.52 4.04
CA TYR A 106 7.94 8.84 3.97
C TYR A 106 8.04 7.44 3.36
N LEU A 107 8.93 7.26 2.40
CA LEU A 107 9.17 5.95 1.82
C LEU A 107 9.75 4.97 2.85
N LEU A 108 10.79 5.38 3.57
CA LEU A 108 11.41 4.57 4.64
C LEU A 108 10.44 4.30 5.79
N ALA A 109 9.57 5.25 6.10
CA ALA A 109 8.47 5.05 7.05
C ALA A 109 7.48 3.98 6.56
N CYS A 110 7.15 3.96 5.26
CA CYS A 110 6.30 2.92 4.67
C CYS A 110 6.96 1.54 4.71
N TYR A 111 8.26 1.43 4.41
CA TYR A 111 9.01 0.18 4.57
C TYR A 111 8.83 -0.38 5.99
N ARG A 112 9.18 0.43 7.00
CA ARG A 112 9.04 0.05 8.41
C ARG A 112 7.60 -0.28 8.79
N TYR A 113 6.66 0.54 8.37
CA TYR A 113 5.24 0.32 8.61
C TYR A 113 4.80 -1.05 8.10
N ILE A 114 5.23 -1.44 6.89
CA ILE A 114 4.88 -2.72 6.28
C ILE A 114 5.54 -3.87 7.04
N GLU A 115 6.82 -3.79 7.31
CA GLU A 115 7.58 -4.89 7.90
C GLU A 115 7.32 -5.07 9.41
N LEU A 116 6.84 -4.05 10.11
CA LEU A 116 6.40 -4.13 11.51
C LEU A 116 4.94 -4.58 11.67
N ASN A 117 4.17 -4.80 10.59
CA ASN A 117 2.78 -5.24 10.71
C ASN A 117 2.59 -6.49 11.57
N PRO A 118 3.42 -7.56 11.46
CA PRO A 118 3.24 -8.76 12.28
C PRO A 118 3.51 -8.50 13.76
N VAL A 119 4.47 -7.63 14.09
CA VAL A 119 4.76 -7.23 15.48
C VAL A 119 3.60 -6.44 16.07
N ARG A 120 3.08 -5.45 15.32
CA ARG A 120 1.92 -4.65 15.75
C ARG A 120 0.63 -5.47 15.89
N ALA A 121 0.53 -6.56 15.14
CA ALA A 121 -0.58 -7.50 15.25
C ALA A 121 -0.39 -8.53 16.38
N GLY A 122 0.71 -8.47 17.13
CA GLY A 122 1.03 -9.43 18.19
C GLY A 122 1.30 -10.86 17.69
N MET A 123 1.64 -11.03 16.41
CA MET A 123 1.91 -12.35 15.83
C MET A 123 3.33 -12.83 16.15
N VAL A 124 4.28 -11.92 16.26
CA VAL A 124 5.68 -12.17 16.61
C VAL A 124 6.22 -11.03 17.47
N ALA A 125 7.29 -11.29 18.22
CA ALA A 125 7.95 -10.26 19.03
C ALA A 125 8.92 -9.40 18.22
N HIS A 126 9.56 -9.99 17.20
CA HIS A 126 10.51 -9.32 16.33
C HIS A 126 10.16 -9.54 14.85
N PRO A 127 10.31 -8.53 13.97
CA PRO A 127 9.92 -8.66 12.56
C PRO A 127 10.71 -9.74 11.80
N GLY A 128 11.93 -10.05 12.23
CA GLY A 128 12.75 -11.14 11.69
C GLY A 128 12.17 -12.54 11.95
N ASP A 129 11.28 -12.68 12.95
CA ASP A 129 10.62 -13.96 13.25
C ASP A 129 9.45 -14.26 12.29
N TYR A 130 9.04 -13.26 11.49
CA TYR A 130 7.96 -13.41 10.53
C TYR A 130 8.47 -13.68 9.12
N LEU A 131 8.31 -14.91 8.65
CA LEU A 131 8.85 -15.37 7.36
C LEU A 131 8.20 -14.71 6.13
N TRP A 132 6.98 -14.19 6.27
CA TRP A 132 6.14 -13.74 5.17
C TRP A 132 6.19 -12.22 4.99
N SER A 133 7.34 -11.62 5.31
CA SER A 133 7.66 -10.22 5.04
C SER A 133 9.03 -10.07 4.40
N SER A 134 9.28 -8.90 3.81
CA SER A 134 10.56 -8.53 3.22
C SER A 134 11.65 -8.17 4.25
N TYR A 135 11.34 -8.14 5.55
CA TYR A 135 12.27 -7.69 6.58
C TYR A 135 13.64 -8.41 6.52
N ARG A 136 13.63 -9.74 6.39
CA ARG A 136 14.88 -10.51 6.32
C ARG A 136 15.75 -10.12 5.11
N SER A 137 15.13 -9.76 4.01
CA SER A 137 15.86 -9.27 2.84
C SER A 137 16.40 -7.87 3.09
N ASN A 138 15.57 -6.95 3.54
CA ASN A 138 15.92 -5.55 3.66
C ASN A 138 16.85 -5.28 4.88
N ALA A 139 16.57 -5.89 6.04
CA ALA A 139 17.32 -5.64 7.28
C ALA A 139 18.46 -6.63 7.54
N GLU A 140 18.31 -7.90 7.14
CA GLU A 140 19.26 -8.97 7.46
C GLU A 140 20.07 -9.43 6.26
N GLY A 141 19.69 -9.02 5.03
CA GLY A 141 20.44 -9.30 3.82
C GLY A 141 20.19 -10.68 3.22
N THR A 142 19.16 -11.39 3.65
CA THR A 142 18.73 -12.62 3.01
C THR A 142 18.30 -12.34 1.57
N MET A 143 18.84 -13.08 0.61
CA MET A 143 18.49 -12.87 -0.79
C MET A 143 17.00 -13.15 -1.05
N ASP A 144 16.30 -12.17 -1.59
CA ASP A 144 14.94 -12.30 -2.08
C ASP A 144 14.85 -11.76 -3.52
N PRO A 145 14.73 -12.64 -4.54
CA PRO A 145 14.74 -12.22 -5.94
C PRO A 145 13.50 -11.41 -6.36
N ARG A 146 12.53 -11.24 -5.48
CA ARG A 146 11.35 -10.41 -5.69
C ARG A 146 11.60 -8.94 -5.36
N ILE A 147 12.59 -8.68 -4.49
CA ILE A 147 12.88 -7.34 -3.99
C ILE A 147 13.80 -6.60 -4.96
N THR A 148 13.38 -5.40 -5.33
CA THR A 148 14.20 -4.39 -6.01
C THR A 148 14.45 -3.26 -5.04
N PRO A 149 15.68 -3.07 -4.53
CA PRO A 149 15.98 -2.00 -3.60
C PRO A 149 15.68 -0.62 -4.23
N HIS A 150 15.03 0.26 -3.48
CA HIS A 150 14.81 1.64 -3.90
C HIS A 150 16.06 2.49 -3.64
N ALA A 151 16.28 3.55 -4.40
CA ALA A 151 17.46 4.43 -4.27
C ALA A 151 17.61 5.00 -2.84
N GLU A 152 16.52 5.42 -2.21
CA GLU A 152 16.54 5.93 -0.83
C GLU A 152 17.00 4.89 0.18
N TYR A 153 16.56 3.63 0.01
CA TYR A 153 17.02 2.51 0.84
C TYR A 153 18.51 2.25 0.62
N LEU A 154 18.98 2.26 -0.63
CA LEU A 154 20.39 2.06 -0.97
C LEU A 154 21.27 3.19 -0.41
N SER A 155 20.80 4.44 -0.47
CA SER A 155 21.48 5.61 0.09
C SER A 155 21.60 5.53 1.61
N LEU A 156 20.56 5.04 2.30
CA LEU A 156 20.60 4.85 3.76
C LEU A 156 21.57 3.73 4.17
N GLY A 157 21.57 2.64 3.39
CA GLY A 157 22.32 1.43 3.69
C GLY A 157 21.63 0.54 4.72
N ARG A 158 21.91 -0.78 4.63
CA ARG A 158 21.25 -1.81 5.42
C ARG A 158 21.41 -1.64 6.92
N ASP A 159 22.60 -1.31 7.40
CA ASP A 159 22.84 -1.20 8.84
C ASP A 159 22.05 -0.04 9.46
N GLN A 160 21.99 1.09 8.80
CA GLN A 160 21.17 2.22 9.22
C GLN A 160 19.67 1.89 9.11
N TYR A 161 19.27 1.18 8.07
CA TYR A 161 17.89 0.70 7.92
C TYR A 161 17.49 -0.20 9.09
N ARG A 162 18.32 -1.16 9.48
CA ARG A 162 18.08 -2.06 10.63
C ARG A 162 17.91 -1.29 11.94
N LEU A 163 18.71 -0.24 12.17
CA LEU A 163 18.60 0.61 13.37
C LEU A 163 17.27 1.34 13.48
N LEU A 164 16.56 1.56 12.37
CA LEU A 164 15.24 2.18 12.40
C LEU A 164 14.22 1.32 13.17
N PHE A 165 14.37 0.01 13.24
CA PHE A 165 13.45 -0.91 13.92
C PHE A 165 13.61 -0.92 15.45
N GLY A 166 14.74 -0.44 15.98
CA GLY A 166 14.94 -0.22 17.41
C GLY A 166 14.16 0.98 17.99
N ARG A 167 13.50 1.76 17.14
CA ARG A 167 12.70 2.92 17.56
C ARG A 167 11.23 2.67 17.29
N HIS A 168 10.35 3.17 18.15
CA HIS A 168 8.91 3.15 17.87
C HIS A 168 8.59 4.00 16.63
N ILE A 169 7.66 3.55 15.80
CA ILE A 169 7.07 4.42 14.77
C ILE A 169 6.23 5.47 15.50
N ASP A 170 6.37 6.72 15.08
CA ASP A 170 5.49 7.79 15.55
C ASP A 170 4.02 7.38 15.32
N PRO A 171 3.18 7.32 16.38
CA PRO A 171 1.78 6.95 16.24
C PRO A 171 0.98 7.84 15.29
N ASP A 172 1.35 9.12 15.16
CA ASP A 172 0.70 10.04 14.22
C ASP A 172 1.04 9.70 12.79
N LEU A 173 2.30 9.42 12.50
CA LEU A 173 2.74 8.97 11.18
C LEU A 173 2.10 7.62 10.80
N GLU A 174 1.99 6.69 11.76
CA GLU A 174 1.29 5.43 11.52
C GLU A 174 -0.18 5.66 11.15
N ARG A 175 -0.87 6.54 11.86
CA ARG A 175 -2.26 6.93 11.57
C ARG A 175 -2.36 7.60 10.19
N GLU A 176 -1.41 8.47 9.86
CA GLU A 176 -1.36 9.12 8.54
C GLU A 176 -1.18 8.10 7.42
N ILE A 177 -0.22 7.18 7.51
CA ILE A 177 0.00 6.12 6.51
C ILE A 177 -1.29 5.31 6.30
N ARG A 178 -1.94 4.89 7.39
CA ARG A 178 -3.18 4.11 7.34
C ARG A 178 -4.33 4.88 6.71
N ALA A 179 -4.55 6.12 7.14
CA ALA A 179 -5.63 6.96 6.64
C ALA A 179 -5.43 7.31 5.17
N THR A 180 -4.21 7.65 4.77
CA THR A 180 -3.85 8.04 3.42
C THR A 180 -4.01 6.86 2.45
N THR A 181 -3.54 5.67 2.83
CA THR A 181 -3.69 4.45 2.00
C THR A 181 -5.16 4.08 1.84
N ASN A 182 -5.95 4.12 2.91
CA ASN A 182 -7.38 3.80 2.84
C ASN A 182 -8.17 4.82 2.02
N GLY A 183 -7.75 6.09 2.03
CA GLY A 183 -8.40 7.19 1.31
C GLY A 183 -7.98 7.34 -0.15
N GLY A 184 -6.94 6.63 -0.59
CA GLY A 184 -6.41 6.79 -1.95
C GLY A 184 -5.71 8.13 -2.18
N TYR A 185 -5.08 8.69 -1.14
CA TYR A 185 -4.43 10.00 -1.14
C TYR A 185 -2.93 9.92 -1.43
N ALA A 186 -2.20 11.03 -1.26
CA ALA A 186 -0.75 11.08 -1.33
C ALA A 186 -0.16 11.27 0.08
N LEU A 187 0.84 10.46 0.42
CA LEU A 187 1.62 10.54 1.65
C LEU A 187 2.91 11.31 1.36
N GLY A 188 3.08 12.45 1.99
CA GLY A 188 4.23 13.32 1.74
C GLY A 188 3.97 14.77 2.19
N ALA A 189 4.96 15.61 1.96
CA ALA A 189 4.85 17.05 2.19
C ALA A 189 3.80 17.71 1.30
N GLU A 190 3.31 18.88 1.70
CA GLU A 190 2.25 19.60 0.96
C GLU A 190 2.66 19.96 -0.49
N ALA A 191 3.94 20.22 -0.73
CA ALA A 191 4.45 20.46 -2.07
C ALA A 191 4.32 19.20 -2.97
N PHE A 192 4.61 18.02 -2.42
CA PHE A 192 4.41 16.75 -3.11
C PHE A 192 2.92 16.48 -3.40
N LYS A 193 2.05 16.70 -2.40
CA LYS A 193 0.60 16.51 -2.54
C LYS A 193 0.04 17.43 -3.64
N ARG A 194 0.44 18.71 -3.67
CA ARG A 194 0.03 19.64 -4.74
C ARG A 194 0.47 19.15 -6.11
N ARG A 195 1.75 18.81 -6.29
CA ARG A 195 2.28 18.28 -7.56
C ARG A 195 1.53 17.04 -8.04
N MET A 196 1.19 16.12 -7.13
CA MET A 196 0.42 14.92 -7.48
C MET A 196 -1.03 15.25 -7.82
N ALA A 197 -1.65 16.22 -7.15
CA ALA A 197 -3.00 16.68 -7.47
C ALA A 197 -3.06 17.30 -8.87
N ASP A 198 -2.10 18.16 -9.20
CA ASP A 198 -1.98 18.80 -10.52
C ASP A 198 -1.79 17.75 -11.63
N PHE A 199 -0.86 16.81 -11.41
CA PHE A 199 -0.58 15.75 -12.39
C PHE A 199 -1.80 14.84 -12.64
N LEU A 200 -2.53 14.48 -11.58
CA LEU A 200 -3.67 13.56 -11.66
C LEU A 200 -5.00 14.23 -11.98
N GLY A 201 -5.06 15.56 -11.98
CA GLY A 201 -6.31 16.31 -12.15
C GLY A 201 -7.37 16.02 -11.08
N ARG A 202 -6.94 15.57 -9.89
CA ARG A 202 -7.85 15.26 -8.78
C ARG A 202 -7.23 15.53 -7.42
N ARG A 203 -8.08 15.73 -6.42
CA ARG A 203 -7.62 15.87 -5.04
C ARG A 203 -6.95 14.58 -4.53
N VAL A 204 -5.79 14.72 -3.91
CA VAL A 204 -4.98 13.64 -3.31
C VAL A 204 -4.77 13.82 -1.81
N SER A 205 -5.57 14.66 -1.15
CA SER A 205 -5.59 14.87 0.30
C SER A 205 -7.00 14.77 0.83
N LYS A 206 -7.13 14.47 2.14
CA LYS A 206 -8.44 14.44 2.81
C LYS A 206 -9.04 15.86 2.79
N GLY A 207 -10.30 15.98 2.40
CA GLY A 207 -11.01 17.25 2.48
C GLY A 207 -11.44 17.59 3.90
N SER A 208 -11.69 18.87 4.14
CA SER A 208 -12.37 19.30 5.35
C SER A 208 -13.79 18.71 5.38
N PRO A 209 -14.24 18.16 6.53
CA PRO A 209 -15.63 17.76 6.68
C PRO A 209 -16.50 19.03 6.61
N GLY A 210 -17.48 19.05 5.71
CA GLY A 210 -18.43 20.14 5.64
C GLY A 210 -19.27 20.09 4.37
N ARG A 211 -20.57 20.32 4.51
CA ARG A 211 -21.47 20.61 3.40
C ARG A 211 -21.01 21.93 2.78
N PRO A 212 -20.87 22.08 1.45
CA PRO A 212 -20.63 23.39 0.84
C PRO A 212 -21.72 24.37 1.36
N SER A 213 -21.32 25.51 1.90
CA SER A 213 -22.28 26.56 2.22
C SER A 213 -23.02 26.89 0.92
N ARG A 214 -24.35 26.76 0.89
CA ARG A 214 -25.15 27.33 -0.17
C ARG A 214 -24.81 28.82 -0.21
N ALA A 215 -24.11 29.25 -1.24
CA ALA A 215 -24.02 30.67 -1.59
C ALA A 215 -25.47 31.15 -1.70
N GLY A 216 -25.78 32.16 -0.91
CA GLY A 216 -27.15 32.69 -0.82
C GLY A 216 -27.68 33.05 -2.19
N SER A 217 -28.80 32.44 -2.55
CA SER A 217 -29.70 33.00 -3.55
C SER A 217 -30.14 34.37 -3.04
N GLN A 218 -29.56 35.41 -3.63
CA GLN A 218 -30.17 36.76 -3.53
C GLN A 218 -31.54 36.66 -4.13
N GLU A 219 -32.57 36.72 -3.28
CA GLU A 219 -33.92 37.04 -3.69
C GLU A 219 -33.87 38.46 -4.26
N THR A 220 -33.96 38.57 -5.57
CA THR A 220 -34.33 39.81 -6.24
C THR A 220 -35.78 40.08 -5.88
N MET A 221 -35.99 40.96 -4.93
CA MET A 221 -37.30 41.60 -4.72
C MET A 221 -37.62 42.45 -5.95
N GLU A 222 -38.56 41.97 -6.79
CA GLU A 222 -39.25 42.81 -7.76
C GLU A 222 -40.19 43.76 -7.01
N PRO A 223 -40.16 45.09 -7.32
CA PRO A 223 -41.15 46.00 -6.75
C PRO A 223 -42.49 45.79 -7.39
N LYS A 224 -43.52 45.47 -6.58
CA LYS A 224 -44.92 45.56 -7.00
C LYS A 224 -45.26 47.00 -7.34
N LEU A 225 -45.50 47.30 -8.60
CA LEU A 225 -46.18 48.47 -9.07
C LEU A 225 -47.73 48.22 -9.05
N PHE A 226 -48.44 49.19 -8.58
CA PHE A 226 -49.88 49.30 -8.40
C PHE A 226 -50.72 48.79 -9.56
#